data_12e941ef1dd9f689dcf5bdf48dd9c6b0
#
_entry.id   12e941ef1dd9f689dcf5bdf48dd9c6b0
#
_cell.length_a   1.000
_cell.length_b   1.000
_cell.length_c   1.000
_cell.angle_alpha   90.00
_cell.angle_beta   90.00
_cell.angle_gamma   90.00
#
_symmetry.space_group_name_H-M   'P 1'
#
loop_
_entity.id
_entity.type
_entity.pdbx_description
1 polymer ?
#
loop_
_entity_poly.entity_id
_entity_poly.type
_entity_poly.pdbx_seq_one_letter_code
_entity_poly.pdbx_strand_id
1 'polypeptide(L)'
;MVLANPEIANLPPWVIGLVAAGGLAAALSTAAGLLLVISSSISHDLIKNIINPKITDKGELWAARISAAFAVIVAGYFGIHPPDFVAAVVALAFGLAAASFFPAIILGIFYKKMNKEGAITGMLVGISLMFFYILKFKFGVFDGGKQAVESLKDQWWFGVSPEGFGTIAMLFNFLFALIVNKFTPPPPIEVQEIVENIRIPVGVAPPNIH
;
A
#
# COMPACT_ATOMS: atom_id res chain seq x y z
N MET A 1 -5.81 19.05 -16.09
CA MET A 1 -4.83 19.99 -16.65
C MET A 1 -4.06 19.40 -17.82
N VAL A 2 -3.39 18.26 -17.73
CA VAL A 2 -2.61 17.67 -18.84
C VAL A 2 -3.45 17.44 -20.11
N LEU A 3 -4.69 16.96 -19.98
CA LEU A 3 -5.59 16.71 -21.12
C LEU A 3 -6.20 18.00 -21.71
N ALA A 4 -6.34 19.04 -20.91
CA ALA A 4 -6.91 20.31 -21.36
C ALA A 4 -5.86 21.27 -21.97
N ASN A 5 -4.59 21.13 -21.64
CA ASN A 5 -3.53 22.00 -22.15
C ASN A 5 -3.40 22.00 -23.67
N PRO A 6 -3.46 20.85 -24.38
CA PRO A 6 -3.38 20.85 -25.84
C PRO A 6 -4.56 21.56 -26.52
N GLU A 7 -5.75 21.48 -25.91
CA GLU A 7 -6.95 22.18 -26.41
C GLU A 7 -6.85 23.67 -26.17
N ILE A 8 -6.42 24.10 -24.98
CA ILE A 8 -6.19 25.53 -24.64
C ILE A 8 -5.10 26.15 -25.55
N ALA A 9 -4.07 25.35 -25.89
CA ALA A 9 -2.99 25.79 -26.79
C ALA A 9 -3.35 25.71 -28.28
N ASN A 10 -4.61 25.38 -28.62
CA ASN A 10 -5.09 25.23 -30.01
C ASN A 10 -4.21 24.30 -30.86
N LEU A 11 -3.74 23.19 -30.28
CA LEU A 11 -2.98 22.19 -31.00
C LEU A 11 -3.87 21.38 -31.95
N PRO A 12 -3.30 20.78 -33.02
CA PRO A 12 -4.06 19.96 -33.95
C PRO A 12 -4.84 18.84 -33.25
N PRO A 13 -6.06 18.47 -33.71
CA PRO A 13 -6.93 17.50 -33.10
C PRO A 13 -6.28 16.12 -32.85
N TRP A 14 -5.35 15.69 -33.70
CA TRP A 14 -4.64 14.44 -33.54
C TRP A 14 -3.69 14.46 -32.32
N VAL A 15 -3.12 15.62 -31.98
CA VAL A 15 -2.29 15.78 -30.78
C VAL A 15 -3.15 15.66 -29.52
N ILE A 16 -4.33 16.28 -29.54
CA ILE A 16 -5.31 16.21 -28.43
C ILE A 16 -5.72 14.74 -28.23
N GLY A 17 -6.03 14.03 -29.32
CA GLY A 17 -6.37 12.60 -29.29
C GLY A 17 -5.24 11.73 -28.75
N LEU A 18 -4.00 11.98 -29.15
CA LEU A 18 -2.82 11.25 -28.68
C LEU A 18 -2.57 11.44 -27.16
N VAL A 19 -2.68 12.69 -26.69
CA VAL A 19 -2.51 13.02 -25.25
C VAL A 19 -3.63 12.38 -24.43
N ALA A 20 -4.87 12.42 -24.92
CA ALA A 20 -6.00 11.78 -24.26
C ALA A 20 -5.82 10.25 -24.18
N ALA A 21 -5.44 9.62 -25.30
CA ALA A 21 -5.16 8.18 -25.35
C ALA A 21 -4.00 7.80 -24.40
N GLY A 22 -2.92 8.58 -24.39
CA GLY A 22 -1.80 8.36 -23.48
C GLY A 22 -2.19 8.49 -22.01
N GLY A 23 -2.99 9.48 -21.65
CA GLY A 23 -3.52 9.64 -20.29
C GLY A 23 -4.41 8.47 -19.85
N LEU A 24 -5.30 8.01 -20.73
CA LEU A 24 -6.15 6.85 -20.46
C LEU A 24 -5.32 5.56 -20.35
N ALA A 25 -4.34 5.36 -21.22
CA ALA A 25 -3.46 4.20 -21.17
C ALA A 25 -2.65 4.14 -19.86
N ALA A 26 -2.13 5.27 -19.42
CA ALA A 26 -1.41 5.38 -18.15
C ALA A 26 -2.30 5.03 -16.95
N ALA A 27 -3.53 5.55 -16.90
CA ALA A 27 -4.49 5.23 -15.84
C ALA A 27 -4.88 3.76 -15.85
N LEU A 28 -5.20 3.20 -17.02
CA LEU A 28 -5.61 1.80 -17.17
C LEU A 28 -4.49 0.82 -16.82
N SER A 29 -3.22 1.14 -17.13
CA SER A 29 -2.10 0.26 -16.78
C SER A 29 -1.96 0.10 -15.27
N THR A 30 -2.08 1.19 -14.51
CA THR A 30 -2.06 1.16 -13.04
C THR A 30 -3.26 0.40 -12.47
N ALA A 31 -4.47 0.69 -12.99
CA ALA A 31 -5.69 0.01 -12.57
C ALA A 31 -5.63 -1.50 -12.80
N ALA A 32 -5.13 -1.94 -13.97
CA ALA A 32 -4.97 -3.36 -14.28
C ALA A 32 -4.02 -4.06 -13.32
N GLY A 33 -2.87 -3.45 -13.00
CA GLY A 33 -1.92 -3.98 -12.02
C GLY A 33 -2.54 -4.12 -10.62
N LEU A 34 -3.25 -3.09 -10.15
CA LEU A 34 -3.92 -3.13 -8.84
C LEU A 34 -5.03 -4.18 -8.78
N LEU A 35 -5.84 -4.32 -9.85
CA LEU A 35 -6.88 -5.35 -9.93
C LEU A 35 -6.28 -6.76 -9.91
N LEU A 36 -5.15 -6.97 -10.58
CA LEU A 36 -4.45 -8.24 -10.56
C LEU A 36 -3.99 -8.59 -9.14
N VAL A 37 -3.37 -7.63 -8.43
CA VAL A 37 -2.92 -7.84 -7.04
C VAL A 37 -4.10 -8.11 -6.10
N ILE A 38 -5.17 -7.31 -6.17
CA ILE A 38 -6.37 -7.52 -5.34
C ILE A 38 -6.97 -8.91 -5.60
N SER A 39 -7.14 -9.29 -6.86
CA SER A 39 -7.74 -10.57 -7.22
C SER A 39 -6.89 -11.76 -6.78
N SER A 40 -5.57 -11.69 -6.94
CA SER A 40 -4.66 -12.75 -6.50
C SER A 40 -4.58 -12.85 -4.98
N SER A 41 -4.50 -11.74 -4.27
CA SER A 41 -4.46 -11.73 -2.80
C SER A 41 -5.74 -12.34 -2.21
N ILE A 42 -6.90 -12.04 -2.77
CA ILE A 42 -8.16 -12.62 -2.29
C ILE A 42 -8.27 -14.11 -2.69
N SER A 43 -7.99 -14.46 -3.95
CA SER A 43 -8.20 -15.83 -4.43
C SER A 43 -7.14 -16.81 -3.93
N HIS A 44 -5.88 -16.42 -3.99
CA HIS A 44 -4.76 -17.28 -3.60
C HIS A 44 -4.46 -17.17 -2.10
N ASP A 45 -4.19 -15.97 -1.59
CA ASP A 45 -3.71 -15.83 -0.21
C ASP A 45 -4.82 -16.05 0.80
N LEU A 46 -6.02 -15.48 0.56
CA LEU A 46 -7.12 -15.63 1.51
C LEU A 46 -7.90 -16.93 1.26
N ILE A 47 -8.41 -17.17 0.05
CA ILE A 47 -9.32 -18.29 -0.20
C ILE A 47 -8.54 -19.61 -0.21
N LYS A 48 -7.49 -19.73 -1.02
CA LYS A 48 -6.75 -20.99 -1.16
C LYS A 48 -5.91 -21.31 0.06
N ASN A 49 -5.16 -20.36 0.62
CA ASN A 49 -4.23 -20.66 1.69
C ASN A 49 -4.89 -20.67 3.09
N ILE A 50 -5.97 -19.91 3.30
CA ILE A 50 -6.59 -19.78 4.62
C ILE A 50 -7.95 -20.47 4.70
N ILE A 51 -8.89 -20.20 3.75
CA ILE A 51 -10.27 -20.65 3.86
C ILE A 51 -10.44 -22.08 3.35
N ASN A 52 -9.96 -22.38 2.14
CA ASN A 52 -10.13 -23.67 1.50
C ASN A 52 -8.87 -24.13 0.74
N PRO A 53 -7.91 -24.76 1.42
CA PRO A 53 -6.68 -25.27 0.79
C PRO A 53 -6.90 -26.33 -0.30
N LYS A 54 -8.10 -26.90 -0.38
CA LYS A 54 -8.45 -27.96 -1.33
C LYS A 54 -9.22 -27.41 -2.56
N ILE A 55 -9.29 -26.09 -2.72
CA ILE A 55 -9.97 -25.48 -3.87
C ILE A 55 -9.29 -25.92 -5.17
N THR A 56 -10.09 -26.21 -6.19
CA THR A 56 -9.55 -26.56 -7.51
C THR A 56 -9.03 -25.31 -8.25
N ASP A 57 -8.12 -25.48 -9.21
CA ASP A 57 -7.59 -24.35 -10.00
C ASP A 57 -8.69 -23.56 -10.71
N LYS A 58 -9.74 -24.26 -11.16
CA LYS A 58 -10.94 -23.60 -11.74
C LYS A 58 -11.68 -22.77 -10.69
N GLY A 59 -11.80 -23.27 -9.47
CA GLY A 59 -12.42 -22.55 -8.35
C GLY A 59 -11.62 -21.32 -7.96
N GLU A 60 -10.30 -21.43 -7.88
CA GLU A 60 -9.40 -20.31 -7.60
C GLU A 60 -9.51 -19.22 -8.68
N LEU A 61 -9.55 -19.63 -9.97
CA LEU A 61 -9.73 -18.69 -11.08
C LEU A 61 -11.09 -17.95 -11.02
N TRP A 62 -12.16 -18.67 -10.66
CA TRP A 62 -13.48 -18.04 -10.49
C TRP A 62 -13.48 -17.07 -9.29
N ALA A 63 -12.86 -17.44 -8.18
CA ALA A 63 -12.69 -16.55 -7.03
C ALA A 63 -11.91 -15.28 -7.41
N ALA A 64 -10.84 -15.38 -8.18
CA ALA A 64 -10.09 -14.24 -8.68
C ALA A 64 -10.95 -13.31 -9.57
N ARG A 65 -11.73 -13.87 -10.49
CA ARG A 65 -12.64 -13.09 -11.35
C ARG A 65 -13.72 -12.36 -10.56
N ILE A 66 -14.33 -13.04 -9.59
CA ILE A 66 -15.37 -12.43 -8.74
C ILE A 66 -14.76 -11.32 -7.90
N SER A 67 -13.58 -11.53 -7.33
CA SER A 67 -12.86 -10.51 -6.54
C SER A 67 -12.50 -9.29 -7.37
N ALA A 68 -12.02 -9.49 -8.61
CA ALA A 68 -11.74 -8.40 -9.52
C ALA A 68 -13.01 -7.62 -9.90
N ALA A 69 -14.11 -8.32 -10.22
CA ALA A 69 -15.40 -7.69 -10.53
C ALA A 69 -15.92 -6.86 -9.34
N PHE A 70 -15.84 -7.40 -8.13
CA PHE A 70 -16.22 -6.68 -6.93
C PHE A 70 -15.35 -5.43 -6.71
N ALA A 71 -14.03 -5.55 -6.88
CA ALA A 71 -13.12 -4.40 -6.77
C ALA A 71 -13.45 -3.30 -7.79
N VAL A 72 -13.79 -3.67 -9.04
CA VAL A 72 -14.22 -2.71 -10.07
C VAL A 72 -15.51 -2.00 -9.70
N ILE A 73 -16.50 -2.72 -9.13
CA ILE A 73 -17.77 -2.12 -8.68
C ILE A 73 -17.50 -1.11 -7.56
N VAL A 74 -16.69 -1.47 -6.57
CA VAL A 74 -16.34 -0.58 -5.46
C VAL A 74 -15.57 0.64 -5.98
N ALA A 75 -14.57 0.43 -6.84
CA ALA A 75 -13.82 1.53 -7.45
C ALA A 75 -14.71 2.45 -8.30
N GLY A 76 -15.66 1.88 -9.05
CA GLY A 76 -16.64 2.62 -9.83
C GLY A 76 -17.56 3.48 -8.97
N TYR A 77 -18.02 2.95 -7.84
CA TYR A 77 -18.81 3.70 -6.87
C TYR A 77 -18.04 4.93 -6.34
N PHE A 78 -16.78 4.76 -5.94
CA PHE A 78 -15.92 5.86 -5.50
C PHE A 78 -15.52 6.81 -6.64
N GLY A 79 -15.50 6.31 -7.88
CA GLY A 79 -15.30 7.17 -9.06
C GLY A 79 -16.47 8.11 -9.32
N ILE A 80 -17.71 7.66 -9.04
CA ILE A 80 -18.94 8.47 -9.17
C ILE A 80 -19.14 9.39 -7.95
N HIS A 81 -18.80 8.89 -6.75
CA HIS A 81 -18.93 9.61 -5.47
C HIS A 81 -17.57 9.75 -4.80
N PRO A 82 -16.66 10.57 -5.33
CA PRO A 82 -15.32 10.68 -4.76
C PRO A 82 -15.37 11.26 -3.35
N PRO A 83 -14.70 10.64 -2.37
CA PRO A 83 -14.66 11.16 -0.99
C PRO A 83 -13.88 12.47 -0.88
N ASP A 84 -12.98 12.71 -1.82
CA ASP A 84 -12.17 13.92 -1.94
C ASP A 84 -11.57 14.01 -3.36
N PHE A 85 -10.80 15.06 -3.66
CA PHE A 85 -10.08 15.13 -4.92
C PHE A 85 -9.00 14.03 -5.02
N VAL A 86 -8.75 13.58 -6.25
CA VAL A 86 -7.97 12.35 -6.53
C VAL A 86 -6.60 12.32 -5.85
N ALA A 87 -5.86 13.45 -5.85
CA ALA A 87 -4.53 13.48 -5.25
C ALA A 87 -4.55 13.26 -3.73
N ALA A 88 -5.57 13.74 -3.00
CA ALA A 88 -5.72 13.49 -1.58
C ALA A 88 -6.01 12.00 -1.30
N VAL A 89 -6.89 11.38 -2.07
CA VAL A 89 -7.20 9.94 -1.93
C VAL A 89 -5.97 9.09 -2.21
N VAL A 90 -5.20 9.42 -3.24
CA VAL A 90 -3.94 8.74 -3.58
C VAL A 90 -2.90 8.91 -2.47
N ALA A 91 -2.76 10.12 -1.91
CA ALA A 91 -1.83 10.38 -0.79
C ALA A 91 -2.18 9.55 0.45
N LEU A 92 -3.47 9.40 0.79
CA LEU A 92 -3.91 8.52 1.87
C LEU A 92 -3.58 7.05 1.60
N ALA A 93 -3.77 6.56 0.37
CA ALA A 93 -3.46 5.19 -0.01
C ALA A 93 -1.94 4.90 0.10
N PHE A 94 -1.10 5.80 -0.42
CA PHE A 94 0.35 5.70 -0.27
C PHE A 94 0.79 5.85 1.18
N GLY A 95 0.14 6.71 1.97
CA GLY A 95 0.38 6.85 3.39
C GLY A 95 0.13 5.55 4.17
N LEU A 96 -0.97 4.86 3.87
CA LEU A 96 -1.28 3.54 4.44
C LEU A 96 -0.23 2.48 4.04
N ALA A 97 0.18 2.46 2.77
CA ALA A 97 1.20 1.54 2.29
C ALA A 97 2.57 1.83 2.93
N ALA A 98 2.96 3.10 3.02
CA ALA A 98 4.20 3.52 3.69
C ALA A 98 4.18 3.17 5.18
N ALA A 99 3.07 3.39 5.86
CA ALA A 99 2.91 3.08 7.29
C ALA A 99 2.96 1.58 7.58
N SER A 100 2.56 0.72 6.64
CA SER A 100 2.49 -0.73 6.86
C SER A 100 3.65 -1.50 6.23
N PHE A 101 3.74 -1.52 4.89
CA PHE A 101 4.64 -2.43 4.17
C PHE A 101 6.09 -1.93 4.07
N PHE A 102 6.30 -0.63 3.90
CA PHE A 102 7.63 -0.11 3.60
C PHE A 102 8.69 -0.48 4.65
N PRO A 103 8.46 -0.31 5.98
CA PRO A 103 9.42 -0.74 6.99
C PRO A 103 9.68 -2.24 6.98
N ALA A 104 8.65 -3.06 6.81
CA ALA A 104 8.78 -4.51 6.79
C ALA A 104 9.64 -4.98 5.60
N ILE A 105 9.45 -4.38 4.42
CA ILE A 105 10.24 -4.68 3.22
C ILE A 105 11.70 -4.26 3.43
N ILE A 106 11.94 -3.02 3.88
CA ILE A 106 13.30 -2.51 4.09
C ILE A 106 14.04 -3.35 5.14
N LEU A 107 13.41 -3.59 6.30
CA LEU A 107 14.03 -4.39 7.35
C LEU A 107 14.22 -5.84 6.91
N GLY A 108 13.27 -6.44 6.19
CA GLY A 108 13.40 -7.81 5.66
C GLY A 108 14.53 -7.97 4.65
N ILE A 109 14.79 -6.95 3.83
CA ILE A 109 15.88 -6.97 2.85
C ILE A 109 17.23 -6.66 3.50
N PHE A 110 17.31 -5.65 4.37
CA PHE A 110 18.59 -5.10 4.84
C PHE A 110 19.00 -5.58 6.23
N TYR A 111 18.09 -6.14 7.02
CA TYR A 111 18.37 -6.57 8.38
C TYR A 111 18.13 -8.07 8.56
N LYS A 112 19.20 -8.86 8.41
CA LYS A 112 19.15 -10.34 8.43
C LYS A 112 18.56 -10.97 9.71
N LYS A 113 18.55 -10.24 10.82
CA LYS A 113 17.97 -10.68 12.09
C LYS A 113 16.51 -10.30 12.26
N MET A 114 15.87 -9.71 11.23
CA MET A 114 14.45 -9.37 11.30
C MET A 114 13.60 -10.63 11.38
N ASN A 115 12.80 -10.74 12.44
CA ASN A 115 11.89 -11.86 12.64
C ASN A 115 10.43 -11.48 12.27
N LYS A 116 9.59 -12.50 12.14
CA LYS A 116 8.19 -12.33 11.77
C LYS A 116 7.39 -11.54 12.80
N GLU A 117 7.66 -11.75 14.10
CA GLU A 117 6.96 -11.11 15.21
C GLU A 117 7.18 -9.60 15.20
N GLY A 118 8.42 -9.16 14.99
CA GLY A 118 8.76 -7.74 14.84
C GLY A 118 8.12 -7.12 13.61
N ALA A 119 8.19 -7.80 12.45
CA ALA A 119 7.59 -7.32 11.21
C ALA A 119 6.07 -7.16 11.34
N ILE A 120 5.37 -8.18 11.82
CA ILE A 120 3.91 -8.16 11.99
C ILE A 120 3.50 -7.06 12.97
N THR A 121 4.18 -6.94 14.11
CA THR A 121 3.85 -5.92 15.11
C THR A 121 4.06 -4.51 14.55
N GLY A 122 5.17 -4.27 13.88
CA GLY A 122 5.43 -2.99 13.23
C GLY A 122 4.34 -2.63 12.21
N MET A 123 3.98 -3.57 11.33
CA MET A 123 2.92 -3.39 10.34
C MET A 123 1.57 -3.08 10.99
N LEU A 124 1.19 -3.84 12.03
CA LEU A 124 -0.07 -3.63 12.74
C LEU A 124 -0.12 -2.27 13.44
N VAL A 125 0.96 -1.87 14.11
CA VAL A 125 1.04 -0.54 14.75
C VAL A 125 0.96 0.56 13.71
N GLY A 126 1.74 0.49 12.64
CA GLY A 126 1.76 1.51 11.60
C GLY A 126 0.40 1.70 10.92
N ILE A 127 -0.21 0.60 10.47
CA ILE A 127 -1.51 0.67 9.79
C ILE A 127 -2.62 1.11 10.74
N SER A 128 -2.64 0.63 11.98
CA SER A 128 -3.65 1.00 12.98
C SER A 128 -3.55 2.49 13.33
N LEU A 129 -2.35 3.00 13.51
CA LEU A 129 -2.11 4.40 13.81
C LEU A 129 -2.55 5.31 12.66
N MET A 130 -2.18 4.96 11.43
CA MET A 130 -2.58 5.69 10.23
C MET A 130 -4.10 5.64 10.02
N PHE A 131 -4.70 4.47 10.18
CA PHE A 131 -6.14 4.28 10.03
C PHE A 131 -6.93 5.08 11.08
N PHE A 132 -6.51 5.02 12.35
CA PHE A 132 -7.09 5.82 13.42
C PHE A 132 -7.02 7.32 13.11
N TYR A 133 -5.87 7.79 12.61
CA TYR A 133 -5.67 9.19 12.26
C TYR A 133 -6.61 9.65 11.14
N ILE A 134 -6.75 8.82 10.10
CA ILE A 134 -7.69 9.07 9.00
C ILE A 134 -9.13 9.14 9.52
N LEU A 135 -9.56 8.16 10.32
CA LEU A 135 -10.93 8.12 10.86
C LEU A 135 -11.23 9.34 11.71
N LYS A 136 -10.28 9.77 12.54
CA LYS A 136 -10.45 10.92 13.40
C LYS A 136 -10.45 12.24 12.63
N PHE A 137 -9.38 12.52 11.91
CA PHE A 137 -9.13 13.85 11.36
C PHE A 137 -9.65 14.06 9.93
N LYS A 138 -9.84 12.99 9.15
CA LYS A 138 -10.39 13.09 7.78
C LYS A 138 -11.90 12.85 7.75
N PHE A 139 -12.39 11.91 8.53
CA PHE A 139 -13.81 11.57 8.57
C PHE A 139 -14.55 12.10 9.81
N GLY A 140 -13.84 12.54 10.84
CA GLY A 140 -14.42 13.07 12.07
C GLY A 140 -15.29 12.06 12.81
N VAL A 141 -15.01 10.74 12.68
CA VAL A 141 -15.87 9.66 13.19
C VAL A 141 -16.11 9.77 14.68
N PHE A 142 -15.13 10.27 15.44
CA PHE A 142 -15.20 10.38 16.90
C PHE A 142 -15.71 11.76 17.39
N ASP A 143 -15.81 12.75 16.51
CA ASP A 143 -16.04 14.15 16.88
C ASP A 143 -17.25 14.78 16.21
N GLY A 144 -18.20 13.96 15.73
CA GLY A 144 -19.47 14.43 15.13
C GLY A 144 -19.50 14.47 13.61
N GLY A 145 -18.56 13.77 12.95
CA GLY A 145 -18.54 13.57 11.50
C GLY A 145 -17.92 14.73 10.72
N LYS A 146 -18.23 14.81 9.43
CA LYS A 146 -17.61 15.75 8.49
C LYS A 146 -17.73 17.24 8.90
N GLN A 147 -18.71 17.60 9.67
CA GLN A 147 -18.91 18.98 10.12
C GLN A 147 -17.85 19.42 11.15
N ALA A 148 -17.31 18.48 11.92
CA ALA A 148 -16.26 18.76 12.90
C ALA A 148 -14.84 18.81 12.29
N VAL A 149 -14.66 18.30 11.06
CA VAL A 149 -13.33 18.16 10.45
C VAL A 149 -12.59 19.50 10.34
N GLU A 150 -13.30 20.60 10.05
CA GLU A 150 -12.69 21.93 9.95
C GLU A 150 -12.11 22.39 11.28
N SER A 151 -12.82 22.15 12.39
CA SER A 151 -12.35 22.51 13.75
C SER A 151 -11.24 21.58 14.26
N LEU A 152 -11.10 20.40 13.66
CA LEU A 152 -10.04 19.45 14.02
C LEU A 152 -8.69 19.75 13.36
N LYS A 153 -8.64 20.66 12.38
CA LYS A 153 -7.36 21.03 11.72
C LYS A 153 -6.35 21.60 12.72
N ASP A 154 -6.80 22.38 13.68
CA ASP A 154 -5.94 22.95 14.72
C ASP A 154 -5.42 21.90 15.73
N GLN A 155 -6.02 20.71 15.74
CA GLN A 155 -5.67 19.61 16.63
C GLN A 155 -4.80 18.54 15.96
N TRP A 156 -4.35 18.77 14.72
CA TRP A 156 -3.49 17.82 14.02
C TRP A 156 -2.21 17.56 14.80
N TRP A 157 -1.91 16.30 14.98
CA TRP A 157 -0.69 15.89 15.67
C TRP A 157 0.53 16.36 14.88
N PHE A 158 1.41 17.07 15.54
CA PHE A 158 2.60 17.67 14.93
C PHE A 158 2.30 18.66 13.78
N GLY A 159 1.07 19.15 13.68
CA GLY A 159 0.64 20.02 12.58
C GLY A 159 0.57 19.32 11.21
N VAL A 160 0.52 17.99 11.20
CA VAL A 160 0.58 17.20 9.95
C VAL A 160 -0.82 16.77 9.53
N SER A 161 -1.19 17.07 8.28
CA SER A 161 -2.47 16.65 7.71
C SER A 161 -2.61 15.12 7.60
N PRO A 162 -3.83 14.58 7.53
CA PRO A 162 -4.04 13.14 7.35
C PRO A 162 -3.30 12.57 6.14
N GLU A 163 -3.17 13.32 5.06
CA GLU A 163 -2.46 12.92 3.85
C GLU A 163 -0.95 12.75 4.07
N GLY A 164 -0.36 13.56 4.97
CA GLY A 164 1.08 13.51 5.30
C GLY A 164 1.44 12.61 6.47
N PHE A 165 0.46 12.19 7.27
CA PHE A 165 0.70 11.45 8.53
C PHE A 165 1.31 10.06 8.32
N GLY A 166 1.21 9.51 7.10
CA GLY A 166 1.82 8.21 6.74
C GLY A 166 3.31 8.12 7.09
N THR A 167 4.06 9.21 6.96
CA THR A 167 5.49 9.25 7.32
C THR A 167 5.70 9.06 8.83
N ILE A 168 4.87 9.67 9.67
CA ILE A 168 4.95 9.52 11.12
C ILE A 168 4.58 8.10 11.52
N ALA A 169 3.49 7.56 10.98
CA ALA A 169 3.06 6.19 11.23
C ALA A 169 4.13 5.16 10.76
N MET A 170 4.82 5.43 9.66
CA MET A 170 5.95 4.65 9.18
C MET A 170 7.11 4.63 10.19
N LEU A 171 7.47 5.77 10.77
CA LEU A 171 8.52 5.83 11.81
C LEU A 171 8.14 5.03 13.05
N PHE A 172 6.87 5.08 13.47
CA PHE A 172 6.38 4.24 14.56
C PHE A 172 6.45 2.75 14.20
N ASN A 173 6.14 2.37 12.96
CA ASN A 173 6.30 0.99 12.50
C ASN A 173 7.76 0.54 12.62
N PHE A 174 8.73 1.32 12.11
CA PHE A 174 10.15 1.01 12.28
C PHE A 174 10.54 0.83 13.75
N LEU A 175 10.12 1.75 14.59
CA LEU A 175 10.43 1.73 16.01
C LEU A 175 9.91 0.46 16.69
N PHE A 176 8.62 0.16 16.53
CA PHE A 176 7.99 -1.01 17.14
C PHE A 176 8.50 -2.32 16.55
N ALA A 177 8.74 -2.37 15.24
CA ALA A 177 9.34 -3.52 14.59
C ALA A 177 10.71 -3.87 15.20
N LEU A 178 11.58 -2.88 15.38
CA LEU A 178 12.91 -3.07 15.97
C LEU A 178 12.87 -3.38 17.46
N ILE A 179 11.98 -2.74 18.21
CA ILE A 179 11.80 -3.02 19.65
C ILE A 179 11.36 -4.47 19.84
N VAL A 180 10.28 -4.89 19.19
CA VAL A 180 9.77 -6.26 19.35
C VAL A 180 10.78 -7.29 18.86
N ASN A 181 11.45 -7.02 17.73
CA ASN A 181 12.51 -7.88 17.23
C ASN A 181 13.65 -8.12 18.22
N LYS A 182 13.94 -7.11 19.06
CA LYS A 182 14.97 -7.26 20.12
C LYS A 182 14.57 -8.20 21.25
N PHE A 183 13.27 -8.30 21.54
CA PHE A 183 12.72 -9.13 22.62
C PHE A 183 12.24 -10.51 22.16
N THR A 184 12.28 -10.77 20.86
CA THR A 184 11.81 -12.03 20.26
C THR A 184 12.97 -12.81 19.64
N PRO A 185 12.85 -14.16 19.50
CA PRO A 185 13.92 -14.99 18.96
C PRO A 185 14.31 -14.57 17.54
N PRO A 186 15.60 -14.64 17.18
CA PRO A 186 16.02 -14.37 15.82
C PRO A 186 15.44 -15.40 14.84
N PRO A 187 15.32 -15.05 13.55
CA PRO A 187 14.84 -15.99 12.53
C PRO A 187 15.82 -17.17 12.38
N PRO A 188 15.36 -18.30 11.83
CA PRO A 188 16.22 -19.46 11.54
C PRO A 188 17.45 -19.07 10.71
N ILE A 189 18.57 -19.79 10.91
CA ILE A 189 19.84 -19.52 10.23
C ILE A 189 19.68 -19.58 8.70
N GLU A 190 18.88 -20.51 8.21
CA GLU A 190 18.57 -20.65 6.78
C GLU A 190 17.98 -19.36 6.16
N VAL A 191 17.09 -18.68 6.89
CA VAL A 191 16.50 -17.40 6.44
C VAL A 191 17.56 -16.29 6.45
N GLN A 192 18.44 -16.26 7.45
CA GLN A 192 19.52 -15.29 7.54
C GLN A 192 20.50 -15.45 6.38
N GLU A 193 20.85 -16.68 6.01
CA GLU A 193 21.69 -17.01 4.86
C GLU A 193 21.05 -16.58 3.53
N ILE A 194 19.74 -16.78 3.36
CA ILE A 194 19.03 -16.30 2.17
C ILE A 194 19.19 -14.78 2.03
N VAL A 195 18.98 -14.04 3.12
CA VAL A 195 19.09 -12.56 3.11
C VAL A 195 20.52 -12.09 2.79
N GLU A 196 21.55 -12.83 3.21
CA GLU A 196 22.93 -12.53 2.86
C GLU A 196 23.24 -12.87 1.40
N ASN A 197 22.84 -14.05 0.95
CA ASN A 197 23.19 -14.57 -0.37
C ASN A 197 22.42 -13.92 -1.52
N ILE A 198 21.22 -13.38 -1.28
CA ILE A 198 20.39 -12.76 -2.34
C ILE A 198 21.09 -11.57 -3.02
N ARG A 199 22.12 -11.00 -2.40
CA ARG A 199 22.87 -9.87 -2.90
C ARG A 199 24.17 -10.25 -3.57
N ILE A 200 24.55 -11.51 -3.50
CA ILE A 200 25.79 -12.01 -4.10
C ILE A 200 25.47 -12.44 -5.54
N PRO A 201 26.10 -11.84 -6.57
CA PRO A 201 25.89 -12.26 -7.95
C PRO A 201 26.26 -13.73 -8.12
N VAL A 202 25.48 -14.46 -8.91
CA VAL A 202 25.75 -15.87 -9.23
C VAL A 202 27.12 -15.97 -9.92
N GLY A 203 28.03 -16.80 -9.38
CA GLY A 203 29.37 -17.01 -9.95
C GLY A 203 30.48 -16.20 -9.28
N VAL A 204 30.20 -15.40 -8.27
CA VAL A 204 31.21 -14.71 -7.45
C VAL A 204 31.39 -15.45 -6.14
N ALA A 205 32.64 -15.79 -5.77
CA ALA A 205 32.92 -16.36 -4.46
C ALA A 205 32.50 -15.35 -3.37
N PRO A 206 31.90 -15.84 -2.25
CA PRO A 206 31.55 -14.95 -1.14
C PRO A 206 32.81 -14.23 -0.63
N PRO A 207 32.72 -12.93 -0.27
CA PRO A 207 33.83 -12.22 0.29
C PRO A 207 34.30 -12.94 1.56
N ASN A 208 35.61 -13.22 1.65
CA ASN A 208 36.19 -13.78 2.88
C ASN A 208 35.98 -12.77 4.01
N ILE A 209 35.06 -13.08 4.92
CA ILE A 209 34.83 -12.30 6.13
C ILE A 209 35.94 -12.71 7.10
N HIS A 210 36.94 -11.85 7.24
CA HIS A 210 37.94 -11.93 8.30
C HIS A 210 37.40 -11.33 9.60
#